data_989bedfa719aff5489e975fbe0bb46e4
#
_entry.id   989bedfa719aff5489e975fbe0bb46e4
#
_cell.length_a   1.000
_cell.length_b   1.000
_cell.length_c   1.000
_cell.angle_alpha   90.00
_cell.angle_beta   90.00
_cell.angle_gamma   90.00
#
_symmetry.space_group_name_H-M   'P 1'
#
loop_
_entity.id
_entity.type
_entity.pdbx_description
1 polymer ?
#
loop_
_entity_poly.entity_id
_entity_poly.type
_entity_poly.pdbx_seq_one_letter_code
_entity_poly.pdbx_strand_id
1 'polypeptide(L)'
;MIENAQARFAASVSGLSEMQENFRPAPDRWTIAENAEHIATVNSGLLRLTFKLLKQAEADPKPPADLAVPPITMTEDGELKPGKWSAPEAVTPQGGVTVAEALAKNQSLLNDLFNLRERLAAVDLSVQTWKHPALGTLDLYQWLVLIGEHQDRHRIQIETVKSSAEFPGLHPSEE
;
A
#
# COMPACT_ATOMS: atom_id res chain seq x y z
N MET A 1 10.35 -8.05 -1.84
CA MET A 1 9.98 -6.61 -1.83
C MET A 1 8.70 -6.38 -1.05
N ILE A 2 7.54 -6.91 -1.45
CA ILE A 2 6.23 -6.72 -0.78
C ILE A 2 6.27 -7.16 0.70
N GLU A 3 6.82 -8.34 1.00
CA GLU A 3 6.97 -8.83 2.39
C GLU A 3 7.76 -7.87 3.28
N ASN A 4 8.86 -7.34 2.75
CA ASN A 4 9.69 -6.38 3.49
C ASN A 4 8.95 -5.05 3.73
N ALA A 5 8.17 -4.57 2.74
CA ALA A 5 7.35 -3.38 2.91
C ALA A 5 6.28 -3.59 3.98
N GLN A 6 5.61 -4.76 3.95
CA GLN A 6 4.63 -5.14 4.97
C GLN A 6 5.25 -5.22 6.37
N ALA A 7 6.43 -5.82 6.50
CA ALA A 7 7.12 -5.92 7.77
C ALA A 7 7.49 -4.54 8.34
N ARG A 8 8.02 -3.65 7.49
CA ARG A 8 8.32 -2.26 7.89
C ARG A 8 7.07 -1.48 8.28
N PHE A 9 5.98 -1.66 7.51
CA PHE A 9 4.70 -1.03 7.82
C PHE A 9 4.16 -1.53 9.17
N ALA A 10 4.10 -2.84 9.40
CA ALA A 10 3.65 -3.42 10.67
C ALA A 10 4.50 -2.95 11.85
N ALA A 11 5.82 -2.87 11.68
CA ALA A 11 6.73 -2.35 12.72
C ALA A 11 6.46 -0.86 13.03
N SER A 12 6.13 -0.06 12.03
CA SER A 12 5.88 1.39 12.22
C SER A 12 4.62 1.70 13.05
N VAL A 13 3.69 0.76 13.13
CA VAL A 13 2.43 0.91 13.87
C VAL A 13 2.33 0.00 15.10
N SER A 14 3.40 -0.74 15.40
CA SER A 14 3.41 -1.66 16.56
C SER A 14 3.45 -0.91 17.88
N GLY A 15 2.66 -1.38 18.85
CA GLY A 15 2.68 -0.88 20.23
C GLY A 15 2.06 0.49 20.44
N LEU A 16 1.35 1.02 19.46
CA LEU A 16 0.61 2.27 19.59
C LEU A 16 -0.62 2.08 20.48
N SER A 17 -0.93 3.08 21.29
CA SER A 17 -2.19 3.19 22.02
C SER A 17 -3.31 3.65 21.08
N GLU A 18 -4.57 3.40 21.47
CA GLU A 18 -5.74 3.88 20.74
C GLU A 18 -5.70 5.40 20.51
N MET A 19 -5.22 6.17 21.48
CA MET A 19 -5.04 7.61 21.38
C MET A 19 -4.02 7.96 20.30
N GLN A 20 -2.92 7.23 20.21
CA GLN A 20 -1.87 7.42 19.18
C GLN A 20 -2.35 7.01 17.79
N GLU A 21 -3.08 5.89 17.68
CA GLU A 21 -3.64 5.42 16.41
C GLU A 21 -4.61 6.44 15.79
N ASN A 22 -5.39 7.12 16.65
CA ASN A 22 -6.43 8.08 16.26
C ASN A 22 -5.98 9.54 16.31
N PHE A 23 -4.72 9.82 16.65
CA PHE A 23 -4.20 11.17 16.65
C PHE A 23 -4.20 11.76 15.24
N ARG A 24 -4.82 12.93 15.09
CA ARG A 24 -4.91 13.67 13.83
C ARG A 24 -4.03 14.90 13.88
N PRO A 25 -2.94 14.97 13.14
CA PRO A 25 -1.97 16.09 13.21
C PRO A 25 -2.51 17.39 12.63
N ALA A 26 -3.49 17.32 11.71
CA ALA A 26 -4.18 18.48 11.14
C ALA A 26 -5.52 18.04 10.53
N PRO A 27 -6.51 18.94 10.34
CA PRO A 27 -7.85 18.59 9.87
C PRO A 27 -7.89 17.87 8.50
N ASP A 28 -6.91 18.15 7.63
CA ASP A 28 -6.78 17.56 6.29
C ASP A 28 -5.79 16.40 6.22
N ARG A 29 -5.33 15.89 7.37
CA ARG A 29 -4.37 14.79 7.46
C ARG A 29 -5.02 13.55 8.04
N TRP A 30 -4.64 12.41 7.52
CA TRP A 30 -5.10 11.12 8.04
C TRP A 30 -4.41 10.76 9.34
N THR A 31 -5.16 10.08 10.21
CA THR A 31 -4.63 9.40 11.40
C THR A 31 -3.81 8.18 10.99
N ILE A 32 -3.13 7.55 11.94
CA ILE A 32 -2.41 6.29 11.69
C ILE A 32 -3.41 5.17 11.33
N ALA A 33 -4.53 5.09 12.04
CA ALA A 33 -5.59 4.11 11.76
C ALA A 33 -6.18 4.29 10.35
N GLU A 34 -6.44 5.53 9.92
CA GLU A 34 -6.92 5.83 8.57
C GLU A 34 -5.91 5.46 7.47
N ASN A 35 -4.61 5.70 7.70
CA ASN A 35 -3.57 5.24 6.79
C ASN A 35 -3.56 3.70 6.67
N ALA A 36 -3.71 2.98 7.78
CA ALA A 36 -3.76 1.53 7.79
C ALA A 36 -5.02 0.98 7.08
N GLU A 37 -6.18 1.58 7.32
CA GLU A 37 -7.44 1.25 6.64
C GLU A 37 -7.32 1.45 5.13
N HIS A 38 -6.73 2.58 4.71
CA HIS A 38 -6.50 2.89 3.31
C HIS A 38 -5.63 1.83 2.62
N ILE A 39 -4.50 1.45 3.22
CA ILE A 39 -3.62 0.40 2.69
C ILE A 39 -4.38 -0.91 2.49
N ALA A 40 -5.13 -1.36 3.50
CA ALA A 40 -5.89 -2.60 3.41
C ALA A 40 -6.98 -2.54 2.32
N THR A 41 -7.61 -1.38 2.14
CA THR A 41 -8.62 -1.15 1.11
C THR A 41 -8.02 -1.14 -0.29
N VAL A 42 -6.92 -0.43 -0.50
CA VAL A 42 -6.20 -0.41 -1.77
C VAL A 42 -5.70 -1.81 -2.13
N ASN A 43 -5.03 -2.51 -1.21
CA ASN A 43 -4.51 -3.85 -1.46
C ASN A 43 -5.63 -4.86 -1.78
N SER A 44 -6.81 -4.71 -1.19
CA SER A 44 -8.00 -5.49 -1.58
C SER A 44 -8.39 -5.25 -3.04
N GLY A 45 -8.33 -4.02 -3.51
CA GLY A 45 -8.55 -3.67 -4.92
C GLY A 45 -7.46 -4.23 -5.84
N LEU A 46 -6.20 -4.10 -5.43
CA LEU A 46 -5.04 -4.58 -6.20
C LEU A 46 -5.02 -6.11 -6.30
N LEU A 47 -5.39 -6.85 -5.27
CA LEU A 47 -5.54 -8.30 -5.34
C LEU A 47 -6.61 -8.71 -6.35
N ARG A 48 -7.79 -8.06 -6.34
CA ARG A 48 -8.83 -8.31 -7.36
C ARG A 48 -8.35 -8.02 -8.78
N LEU A 49 -7.61 -6.93 -8.96
CA LEU A 49 -7.02 -6.58 -10.25
C LEU A 49 -5.99 -7.63 -10.68
N THR A 50 -5.13 -8.06 -9.77
CA THR A 50 -4.15 -9.14 -10.03
C THR A 50 -4.83 -10.40 -10.51
N PHE A 51 -5.89 -10.87 -9.84
CA PHE A 51 -6.67 -12.03 -10.28
C PHE A 51 -7.24 -11.86 -11.68
N LYS A 52 -7.79 -10.66 -11.97
CA LYS A 52 -8.37 -10.35 -13.29
C LYS A 52 -7.31 -10.42 -14.39
N LEU A 53 -6.18 -9.74 -14.22
CA LEU A 53 -5.13 -9.66 -15.22
C LEU A 53 -4.40 -11.01 -15.38
N LEU A 54 -4.17 -11.72 -14.28
CA LEU A 54 -3.60 -13.08 -14.32
C LEU A 54 -4.50 -14.04 -15.11
N LYS A 55 -5.81 -14.02 -14.86
CA LYS A 55 -6.75 -14.84 -15.64
C LYS A 55 -6.72 -14.52 -17.14
N GLN A 56 -6.53 -13.26 -17.51
CA GLN A 56 -6.38 -12.85 -18.90
C GLN A 56 -5.06 -13.35 -19.50
N ALA A 57 -3.95 -13.27 -18.74
CA ALA A 57 -2.66 -13.79 -19.18
C ALA A 57 -2.67 -15.32 -19.34
N GLU A 58 -3.37 -16.05 -18.48
CA GLU A 58 -3.53 -17.52 -18.57
C GLU A 58 -4.43 -17.95 -19.74
N ALA A 59 -5.32 -17.10 -20.23
CA ALA A 59 -6.20 -17.41 -21.36
C ALA A 59 -5.45 -17.40 -22.73
N ASP A 60 -4.37 -16.62 -22.82
CA ASP A 60 -3.44 -16.61 -23.99
C ASP A 60 -2.00 -16.54 -23.43
N PRO A 61 -1.48 -17.67 -22.89
CA PRO A 61 -0.23 -17.66 -22.15
C PRO A 61 0.97 -17.37 -23.06
N LYS A 62 1.75 -16.37 -22.69
CA LYS A 62 3.07 -16.10 -23.24
C LYS A 62 4.11 -16.55 -22.20
N PRO A 63 5.27 -17.08 -22.64
CA PRO A 63 6.34 -17.42 -21.73
C PRO A 63 6.79 -16.16 -20.97
N PRO A 64 7.23 -16.31 -19.72
CA PRO A 64 7.75 -15.18 -18.96
C PRO A 64 8.87 -14.47 -19.72
N ALA A 65 8.77 -13.16 -19.83
CA ALA A 65 9.82 -12.34 -20.41
C ALA A 65 10.88 -12.02 -19.33
N ASP A 66 12.15 -11.98 -19.74
CA ASP A 66 13.24 -11.48 -18.88
C ASP A 66 13.16 -9.94 -18.84
N LEU A 67 12.30 -9.43 -17.97
CA LEU A 67 12.03 -8.00 -17.89
C LEU A 67 12.80 -7.38 -16.73
N ALA A 68 13.66 -6.42 -17.06
CA ALA A 68 14.02 -5.40 -16.10
C ALA A 68 12.74 -4.58 -15.81
N VAL A 69 12.17 -4.74 -14.62
CA VAL A 69 11.00 -3.95 -14.19
C VAL A 69 11.41 -2.48 -14.19
N PRO A 70 10.86 -1.62 -15.07
CA PRO A 70 11.18 -0.21 -15.00
C PRO A 70 10.70 0.31 -13.65
N PRO A 71 11.50 1.12 -12.95
CA PRO A 71 11.07 1.71 -11.70
C PRO A 71 9.77 2.48 -11.97
N ILE A 72 8.75 2.24 -11.15
CA ILE A 72 7.65 3.19 -11.04
C ILE A 72 8.31 4.44 -10.51
N THR A 73 8.43 5.48 -11.34
CA THR A 73 9.13 6.72 -10.99
C THR A 73 8.37 7.44 -9.89
N MET A 74 8.60 7.00 -8.66
CA MET A 74 8.44 7.83 -7.48
C MET A 74 9.67 8.73 -7.40
N THR A 75 9.52 9.94 -6.95
CA THR A 75 10.65 10.84 -6.67
C THR A 75 11.55 10.23 -5.61
N GLU A 76 12.84 10.59 -5.56
CA GLU A 76 13.85 10.04 -4.62
C GLU A 76 13.45 10.15 -3.14
N ASP A 77 12.52 11.05 -2.81
CA ASP A 77 11.92 11.27 -1.49
C ASP A 77 10.63 10.45 -1.25
N GLY A 78 10.27 9.56 -2.15
CA GLY A 78 9.08 8.71 -2.06
C GLY A 78 7.77 9.45 -2.34
N GLU A 79 7.84 10.69 -2.82
CA GLU A 79 6.67 11.43 -3.27
C GLU A 79 6.33 11.10 -4.73
N LEU A 80 5.07 10.86 -5.02
CA LEU A 80 4.56 10.92 -6.39
C LEU A 80 4.82 12.34 -6.92
N LYS A 81 5.25 12.47 -8.19
CA LYS A 81 5.52 13.76 -8.84
C LYS A 81 4.56 14.87 -8.40
N PRO A 82 5.05 16.13 -8.27
CA PRO A 82 4.34 17.20 -7.59
C PRO A 82 2.91 17.38 -8.09
N GLY A 83 1.99 17.11 -7.21
CA GLY A 83 0.55 17.22 -7.34
C GLY A 83 -0.04 16.69 -6.04
N LYS A 84 -0.92 17.43 -5.39
CA LYS A 84 -1.70 16.88 -4.28
C LYS A 84 -2.60 15.78 -4.84
N TRP A 85 -2.16 14.52 -4.71
CA TRP A 85 -2.98 13.38 -5.04
C TRP A 85 -3.94 13.12 -3.89
N SER A 86 -5.19 13.44 -4.07
CA SER A 86 -6.25 12.94 -3.19
C SER A 86 -6.57 11.50 -3.57
N ALA A 87 -6.72 10.63 -2.57
CA ALA A 87 -7.22 9.29 -2.79
C ALA A 87 -8.59 9.34 -3.47
N PRO A 88 -8.86 8.49 -4.47
CA PRO A 88 -10.22 8.34 -4.99
C PRO A 88 -11.19 7.99 -3.85
N GLU A 89 -12.44 8.46 -3.95
CA GLU A 89 -13.48 8.22 -2.93
C GLU A 89 -13.60 6.75 -2.52
N ALA A 90 -13.53 5.84 -3.50
CA ALA A 90 -13.64 4.39 -3.28
C ALA A 90 -12.55 3.78 -2.36
N VAL A 91 -11.45 4.50 -2.12
CA VAL A 91 -10.36 4.05 -1.24
C VAL A 91 -10.05 5.06 -0.13
N THR A 92 -10.87 6.11 -0.01
CA THR A 92 -10.78 7.06 1.11
C THR A 92 -11.21 6.35 2.40
N PRO A 93 -10.41 6.44 3.48
CA PRO A 93 -10.80 5.85 4.77
C PRO A 93 -12.13 6.39 5.26
N GLN A 94 -12.95 5.50 5.81
CA GLN A 94 -14.25 5.84 6.40
C GLN A 94 -14.16 5.99 7.92
N GLY A 95 -13.07 5.51 8.51
CA GLY A 95 -12.86 5.44 9.95
C GLY A 95 -13.53 4.25 10.61
N GLY A 96 -13.26 4.06 11.89
CA GLY A 96 -13.83 2.95 12.68
C GLY A 96 -13.13 1.60 12.52
N VAL A 97 -12.03 1.54 11.75
CA VAL A 97 -11.17 0.36 11.62
C VAL A 97 -9.93 0.58 12.49
N THR A 98 -9.64 -0.34 13.38
CA THR A 98 -8.42 -0.31 14.19
C THR A 98 -7.18 -0.67 13.35
N VAL A 99 -6.00 -0.23 13.78
CA VAL A 99 -4.74 -0.64 13.15
C VAL A 99 -4.60 -2.17 13.13
N ALA A 100 -4.99 -2.85 14.22
CA ALA A 100 -4.90 -4.31 14.31
C ALA A 100 -5.78 -5.00 13.26
N GLU A 101 -7.02 -4.55 13.07
CA GLU A 101 -7.93 -5.09 12.05
C GLU A 101 -7.41 -4.83 10.63
N ALA A 102 -6.92 -3.63 10.37
CA ALA A 102 -6.32 -3.28 9.08
C ALA A 102 -5.08 -4.12 8.76
N LEU A 103 -4.19 -4.34 9.75
CA LEU A 103 -3.02 -5.20 9.61
C LEU A 103 -3.41 -6.66 9.34
N ALA A 104 -4.37 -7.21 10.10
CA ALA A 104 -4.84 -8.58 9.92
C ALA A 104 -5.44 -8.78 8.53
N LYS A 105 -6.27 -7.83 8.07
CA LYS A 105 -6.84 -7.84 6.72
C LYS A 105 -5.74 -7.76 5.65
N ASN A 106 -4.79 -6.85 5.81
CA ASN A 106 -3.69 -6.69 4.85
C ASN A 106 -2.82 -7.95 4.78
N GLN A 107 -2.50 -8.57 5.91
CA GLN A 107 -1.75 -9.82 5.95
C GLN A 107 -2.48 -10.96 5.22
N SER A 108 -3.79 -11.09 5.42
CA SER A 108 -4.62 -12.06 4.69
C SER A 108 -4.56 -11.85 3.18
N LEU A 109 -4.70 -10.60 2.72
CA LEU A 109 -4.64 -10.24 1.30
C LEU A 109 -3.26 -10.58 0.68
N LEU A 110 -2.18 -10.35 1.43
CA LEU A 110 -0.84 -10.68 0.96
C LEU A 110 -0.61 -12.20 0.91
N ASN A 111 -1.15 -12.96 1.86
CA ASN A 111 -1.11 -14.41 1.80
C ASN A 111 -1.84 -14.94 0.55
N ASP A 112 -3.00 -14.38 0.22
CA ASP A 112 -3.72 -14.73 -1.01
C ASP A 112 -2.90 -14.39 -2.26
N LEU A 113 -2.22 -13.24 -2.27
CA LEU A 113 -1.32 -12.86 -3.36
C LEU A 113 -0.15 -13.84 -3.49
N PHE A 114 0.47 -14.25 -2.38
CA PHE A 114 1.59 -15.19 -2.40
C PHE A 114 1.17 -16.58 -2.86
N ASN A 115 -0.07 -16.99 -2.61
CA ASN A 115 -0.62 -18.23 -3.15
C ASN A 115 -0.74 -18.22 -4.69
N LEU A 116 -0.71 -17.05 -5.33
CA LEU A 116 -0.69 -16.92 -6.79
C LEU A 116 0.72 -16.97 -7.39
N ARG A 117 1.78 -17.03 -6.57
CA ARG A 117 3.17 -16.89 -7.02
C ARG A 117 3.55 -17.80 -8.17
N GLU A 118 3.21 -19.08 -8.09
CA GLU A 118 3.55 -20.08 -9.14
C GLU A 118 2.82 -19.77 -10.45
N ARG A 119 1.55 -19.36 -10.38
CA ARG A 119 0.75 -18.96 -11.54
C ARG A 119 1.28 -17.69 -12.19
N LEU A 120 1.65 -16.68 -11.37
CA LEU A 120 2.26 -15.44 -11.83
C LEU A 120 3.61 -15.69 -12.50
N ALA A 121 4.41 -16.63 -11.98
CA ALA A 121 5.70 -16.99 -12.55
C ALA A 121 5.61 -17.78 -13.88
N ALA A 122 4.45 -18.33 -14.21
CA ALA A 122 4.24 -19.15 -15.40
C ALA A 122 3.88 -18.37 -16.67
N VAL A 123 3.56 -17.07 -16.56
CA VAL A 123 3.08 -16.24 -17.67
C VAL A 123 3.83 -14.93 -17.76
N ASP A 124 3.81 -14.30 -18.94
CA ASP A 124 4.33 -12.95 -19.14
C ASP A 124 3.37 -11.91 -18.55
N LEU A 125 3.78 -11.26 -17.46
CA LEU A 125 3.00 -10.27 -16.74
C LEU A 125 3.01 -8.88 -17.40
N SER A 126 3.88 -8.65 -18.40
CA SER A 126 3.98 -7.37 -19.09
C SER A 126 2.89 -7.16 -20.16
N VAL A 127 2.25 -8.24 -20.59
CA VAL A 127 1.25 -8.22 -21.69
C VAL A 127 -0.08 -7.64 -21.21
N GLN A 128 -0.43 -7.89 -19.95
CA GLN A 128 -1.71 -7.45 -19.39
C GLN A 128 -1.57 -6.12 -18.66
N THR A 129 -2.33 -5.14 -19.12
CA THR A 129 -2.22 -3.76 -18.60
C THR A 129 -3.54 -3.25 -18.06
N TRP A 130 -3.46 -2.29 -17.13
CA TRP A 130 -4.59 -1.55 -16.59
C TRP A 130 -4.22 -0.11 -16.30
N LYS A 131 -5.16 0.81 -16.48
CA LYS A 131 -4.90 2.25 -16.26
C LYS A 131 -4.96 2.60 -14.78
N HIS A 132 -3.85 3.13 -14.25
CA HIS A 132 -3.82 3.76 -12.93
C HIS A 132 -4.28 5.23 -13.04
N PRO A 133 -5.10 5.75 -12.11
CA PRO A 133 -5.64 7.12 -12.19
C PRO A 133 -4.56 8.19 -12.32
N ALA A 134 -3.40 7.97 -11.69
CA ALA A 134 -2.33 8.96 -11.58
C ALA A 134 -1.07 8.62 -12.39
N LEU A 135 -0.73 7.32 -12.53
CA LEU A 135 0.54 6.86 -13.08
C LEU A 135 0.43 6.44 -14.57
N GLY A 136 -0.77 6.53 -15.15
CA GLY A 136 -0.99 6.08 -16.53
C GLY A 136 -1.24 4.58 -16.60
N THR A 137 -0.92 3.97 -17.75
CA THR A 137 -1.10 2.54 -17.97
C THR A 137 0.06 1.78 -17.38
N LEU A 138 -0.25 0.85 -16.47
CA LEU A 138 0.71 -0.04 -15.82
C LEU A 138 0.43 -1.49 -16.25
N ASP A 139 1.48 -2.26 -16.47
CA ASP A 139 1.38 -3.71 -16.63
C ASP A 139 1.22 -4.42 -15.27
N LEU A 140 0.93 -5.72 -15.29
CA LEU A 140 0.70 -6.47 -14.06
C LEU A 140 1.96 -6.54 -13.19
N TYR A 141 3.15 -6.53 -13.79
CA TYR A 141 4.41 -6.46 -13.06
C TYR A 141 4.50 -5.17 -12.23
N GLN A 142 4.23 -4.04 -12.87
CA GLN A 142 4.26 -2.71 -12.23
C GLN A 142 3.18 -2.59 -11.15
N TRP A 143 2.00 -3.19 -11.35
CA TRP A 143 0.95 -3.23 -10.32
C TRP A 143 1.37 -4.02 -9.08
N LEU A 144 2.13 -5.12 -9.24
CA LEU A 144 2.68 -5.87 -8.11
C LEU A 144 3.75 -5.07 -7.37
N VAL A 145 4.63 -4.37 -8.10
CA VAL A 145 5.62 -3.46 -7.49
C VAL A 145 4.92 -2.36 -6.70
N LEU A 146 3.86 -1.78 -7.24
CA LEU A 146 3.10 -0.70 -6.59
C LEU A 146 2.53 -1.09 -5.22
N ILE A 147 2.21 -2.37 -4.97
CA ILE A 147 1.75 -2.82 -3.64
C ILE A 147 2.78 -2.49 -2.55
N GLY A 148 4.05 -2.81 -2.79
CA GLY A 148 5.13 -2.54 -1.83
C GLY A 148 5.44 -1.05 -1.69
N GLU A 149 5.58 -0.35 -2.82
CA GLU A 149 5.88 1.09 -2.87
C GLU A 149 4.79 1.92 -2.20
N HIS A 150 3.52 1.55 -2.39
CA HIS A 150 2.38 2.22 -1.77
C HIS A 150 2.37 2.04 -0.24
N GLN A 151 2.71 0.86 0.26
CA GLN A 151 2.84 0.62 1.70
C GLN A 151 3.98 1.45 2.31
N ASP A 152 5.15 1.49 1.66
CA ASP A 152 6.28 2.30 2.13
C ASP A 152 5.97 3.80 2.13
N ARG A 153 5.25 4.29 1.13
CA ARG A 153 4.76 5.68 1.09
C ARG A 153 3.91 6.00 2.31
N HIS A 154 2.91 5.17 2.64
CA HIS A 154 2.04 5.40 3.80
C HIS A 154 2.78 5.20 5.12
N ARG A 155 3.77 4.31 5.18
CA ARG A 155 4.67 4.20 6.33
C ARG A 155 5.40 5.53 6.60
N ILE A 156 5.92 6.20 5.56
CA ILE A 156 6.55 7.52 5.71
C ILE A 156 5.56 8.55 6.23
N GLN A 157 4.31 8.53 5.76
CA GLN A 157 3.26 9.42 6.26
C GLN A 157 2.95 9.16 7.74
N ILE A 158 2.92 7.89 8.16
CA ILE A 158 2.74 7.49 9.57
C ILE A 158 3.91 8.01 10.43
N GLU A 159 5.16 7.88 9.98
CA GLU A 159 6.30 8.44 10.71
C GLU A 159 6.21 9.97 10.81
N THR A 160 5.68 10.64 9.78
CA THR A 160 5.40 12.08 9.83
C THR A 160 4.34 12.41 10.88
N VAL A 161 3.27 11.62 11.01
CA VAL A 161 2.26 11.79 12.07
C VAL A 161 2.90 11.62 13.45
N LYS A 162 3.71 10.59 13.64
CA LYS A 162 4.41 10.28 14.91
C LYS A 162 5.43 11.35 15.31
N SER A 163 6.01 12.06 14.34
CA SER A 163 6.96 13.16 14.58
C SER A 163 6.29 14.51 14.85
N SER A 164 4.97 14.59 14.83
CA SER A 164 4.23 15.82 15.20
C SER A 164 4.51 16.19 16.65
N ALA A 165 4.73 17.48 16.92
CA ALA A 165 5.00 17.98 18.26
C ALA A 165 3.88 17.66 19.26
N GLU A 166 2.65 17.52 18.80
CA GLU A 166 1.47 17.23 19.62
C GLU A 166 1.16 15.72 19.69
N PHE A 167 2.02 14.85 19.14
CA PHE A 167 1.77 13.40 19.15
C PHE A 167 1.76 12.86 20.56
N PRO A 168 0.74 12.10 21.00
CA PRO A 168 0.61 11.61 22.36
C PRO A 168 1.81 10.76 22.81
N GLY A 169 2.37 11.03 23.98
CA GLY A 169 3.47 10.27 24.58
C GLY A 169 4.87 10.71 24.17
N LEU A 170 5.03 11.77 23.37
CA LEU A 170 6.34 12.38 23.10
C LEU A 170 6.80 13.36 24.19
N HIS A 171 5.89 13.83 25.03
CA HIS A 171 6.27 14.63 26.20
C HIS A 171 6.46 13.72 27.41
N PRO A 172 7.61 13.73 28.09
CA PRO A 172 7.70 13.15 29.41
C PRO A 172 6.65 13.85 30.29
N SER A 173 5.80 13.05 30.96
CA SER A 173 4.92 13.57 32.01
C SER A 173 5.80 14.38 32.95
N GLU A 174 5.58 15.69 33.02
CA GLU A 174 6.10 16.51 34.10
C GLU A 174 5.42 15.99 35.39
N GLU A 175 6.13 15.13 36.16
CA GLU A 175 5.82 14.80 37.53
C GLU A 175 6.36 15.92 38.44
#